data_a7c31fc4661ced05461bf552a9e2f63a
#
_entry.id   a7c31fc4661ced05461bf552a9e2f63a
#
_cell.length_a   1.000
_cell.length_b   1.000
_cell.length_c   1.000
_cell.angle_alpha   90.00
_cell.angle_beta   90.00
_cell.angle_gamma   90.00
#
_symmetry.space_group_name_H-M   'P 1'
#
loop_
_entity.id
_entity.type
_entity.pdbx_description
1 polymer ?
#
loop_
_entity_poly.entity_id
_entity_poly.type
_entity_poly.pdbx_seq_one_letter_code
_entity_poly.pdbx_strand_id
1 'polypeptide(L)'
;QDAFLGNLITCIMGASHNVTKIKGSSSYNVEDYGIALAKAHGAGLTKEEFEKEIASSDNISDEERNKIIESGNYAPSYMWNVNGWLCDKLGLTVTSQRQKCVPTFNSYDIESETLGITVKEGMATGMSAIVTTETKEGITLETECIGKVYNKDEFDKNEWTIYGDCDTTLVINKPNTVELTCASIVNRIPDVINAPAGFVPTSRMGELKYIKKES
;
A
#
# COMPACT_ATOMS: atom_id res chain seq x y z
N GLN A 1 -1.23 6.56 4.13
CA GLN A 1 -1.95 5.38 4.65
C GLN A 1 -1.34 4.83 5.93
N ASP A 2 0.01 4.81 6.07
CA ASP A 2 0.67 4.40 7.31
C ASP A 2 0.16 5.21 8.51
N ALA A 3 0.04 6.53 8.39
CA ALA A 3 -0.47 7.39 9.45
C ALA A 3 -1.97 7.19 9.74
N PHE A 4 -2.77 6.83 8.75
CA PHE A 4 -4.22 6.66 8.89
C PHE A 4 -4.59 5.20 9.19
N LEU A 5 -4.33 4.30 8.25
CA LEU A 5 -4.67 2.88 8.38
C LEU A 5 -3.82 2.18 9.43
N GLY A 6 -2.53 2.48 9.49
CA GLY A 6 -1.62 1.91 10.46
C GLY A 6 -2.09 2.14 11.90
N ASN A 7 -2.52 3.35 12.25
CA ASN A 7 -3.06 3.64 13.58
C ASN A 7 -4.36 2.87 13.86
N LEU A 8 -5.25 2.70 12.87
CA LEU A 8 -6.45 1.88 13.04
C LEU A 8 -6.11 0.40 13.28
N ILE A 9 -5.18 -0.14 12.49
CA ILE A 9 -4.72 -1.53 12.64
C ILE A 9 -4.05 -1.75 13.99
N THR A 10 -3.18 -0.84 14.45
CA THR A 10 -2.54 -0.96 15.77
C THR A 10 -3.56 -0.88 16.90
N CYS A 11 -4.62 -0.09 16.75
CA CYS A 11 -5.71 -0.04 17.73
C CYS A 11 -6.45 -1.39 17.83
N ILE A 12 -6.78 -2.01 16.69
CA ILE A 12 -7.42 -3.33 16.67
C ILE A 12 -6.48 -4.41 17.23
N MET A 13 -5.19 -4.34 16.90
CA MET A 13 -4.17 -5.26 17.43
C MET A 13 -4.10 -5.19 18.96
N GLY A 14 -4.25 -4.01 19.55
CA GLY A 14 -4.30 -3.83 21.00
C GLY A 14 -5.50 -4.50 21.68
N ALA A 15 -6.54 -4.83 20.93
CA ALA A 15 -7.73 -5.55 21.38
C ALA A 15 -7.76 -7.03 20.96
N SER A 16 -6.69 -7.54 20.35
CA SER A 16 -6.61 -8.90 19.81
C SER A 16 -5.65 -9.76 20.62
N HIS A 17 -5.85 -11.08 20.60
CA HIS A 17 -4.96 -12.08 21.19
C HIS A 17 -4.50 -13.10 20.16
N ASN A 18 -3.30 -13.67 20.38
CA ASN A 18 -2.72 -14.75 19.57
C ASN A 18 -2.78 -14.48 18.07
N VAL A 19 -2.46 -13.23 17.67
CA VAL A 19 -2.45 -12.85 16.25
C VAL A 19 -1.35 -13.61 15.53
N THR A 20 -1.73 -14.20 14.38
CA THR A 20 -0.81 -14.98 13.53
C THR A 20 -0.57 -14.32 12.18
N LYS A 21 -1.54 -13.52 11.70
CA LYS A 21 -1.44 -12.86 10.39
C LYS A 21 -2.20 -11.54 10.36
N ILE A 22 -1.64 -10.58 9.64
CA ILE A 22 -2.31 -9.36 9.22
C ILE A 22 -2.38 -9.39 7.70
N LYS A 23 -3.58 -9.36 7.14
CA LYS A 23 -3.79 -9.24 5.69
C LYS A 23 -4.42 -7.90 5.36
N GLY A 24 -3.83 -7.17 4.42
CA GLY A 24 -4.33 -5.86 4.01
C GLY A 24 -4.41 -5.71 2.49
N SER A 25 -5.46 -5.06 2.00
CA SER A 25 -5.61 -4.66 0.61
C SER A 25 -6.05 -3.21 0.52
N SER A 26 -5.42 -2.47 -0.36
CA SER A 26 -5.79 -1.10 -0.69
C SER A 26 -5.92 -0.97 -2.19
N SER A 27 -7.05 -0.49 -2.67
CA SER A 27 -7.27 -0.25 -4.10
C SER A 27 -7.60 1.22 -4.38
N TYR A 28 -7.13 1.72 -5.52
CA TYR A 28 -7.37 3.09 -5.98
C TYR A 28 -7.39 3.16 -7.50
N ASN A 29 -8.13 4.16 -8.01
CA ASN A 29 -8.15 4.47 -9.43
C ASN A 29 -6.89 5.23 -9.83
N VAL A 30 -6.07 4.65 -10.72
CA VAL A 30 -4.84 5.31 -11.20
C VAL A 30 -5.11 6.57 -12.01
N GLU A 31 -6.29 6.70 -12.59
CA GLU A 31 -6.67 7.86 -13.39
C GLU A 31 -6.80 9.14 -12.58
N ASP A 32 -7.14 9.03 -11.27
CA ASP A 32 -7.24 10.18 -10.36
C ASP A 32 -5.89 10.87 -10.12
N TYR A 33 -4.79 10.19 -10.47
CA TYR A 33 -3.41 10.68 -10.33
C TYR A 33 -2.75 11.04 -11.67
N GLY A 34 -3.48 10.92 -12.76
CA GLY A 34 -3.06 11.32 -14.08
C GLY A 34 -2.32 10.26 -14.91
N ILE A 35 -2.06 10.60 -16.17
CA ILE A 35 -1.56 9.70 -17.21
C ILE A 35 -0.21 9.04 -16.86
N ALA A 36 0.67 9.76 -16.16
CA ALA A 36 2.00 9.24 -15.82
C ALA A 36 1.88 8.03 -14.87
N LEU A 37 1.00 8.12 -13.86
CA LEU A 37 0.80 7.02 -12.93
C LEU A 37 0.08 5.85 -13.59
N ALA A 38 -0.94 6.08 -14.41
CA ALA A 38 -1.64 5.03 -15.14
C ALA A 38 -0.69 4.21 -16.03
N LYS A 39 0.23 4.89 -16.75
CA LYS A 39 1.29 4.24 -17.53
C LYS A 39 2.29 3.49 -16.66
N ALA A 40 2.73 4.08 -15.55
CA ALA A 40 3.66 3.43 -14.62
C ALA A 40 3.07 2.18 -13.96
N HIS A 41 1.74 2.06 -13.94
CA HIS A 41 1.04 0.85 -13.48
C HIS A 41 0.77 -0.17 -14.59
N GLY A 42 1.22 0.11 -15.81
CA GLY A 42 1.11 -0.81 -16.96
C GLY A 42 -0.29 -0.91 -17.54
N ALA A 43 -1.18 0.06 -17.29
CA ALA A 43 -2.51 0.06 -17.89
C ALA A 43 -2.43 0.14 -19.42
N GLY A 44 -3.12 -0.75 -20.12
CA GLY A 44 -3.11 -0.88 -21.57
C GLY A 44 -2.00 -1.77 -22.15
N LEU A 45 -1.13 -2.36 -21.33
CA LEU A 45 -0.10 -3.29 -21.79
C LEU A 45 -0.65 -4.71 -21.96
N THR A 46 -0.09 -5.46 -22.89
CA THR A 46 -0.25 -6.92 -22.93
C THR A 46 0.42 -7.55 -21.70
N LYS A 47 0.11 -8.82 -21.43
CA LYS A 47 0.75 -9.53 -20.31
C LYS A 47 2.27 -9.61 -20.47
N GLU A 48 2.75 -9.88 -21.68
CA GLU A 48 4.17 -9.99 -22.01
C GLU A 48 4.90 -8.65 -21.87
N GLU A 49 4.28 -7.56 -22.31
CA GLU A 49 4.82 -6.20 -22.14
C GLU A 49 4.85 -5.83 -20.66
N PHE A 50 3.78 -6.13 -19.91
CA PHE A 50 3.72 -5.87 -18.47
C PHE A 50 4.83 -6.59 -17.72
N GLU A 51 5.02 -7.88 -17.96
CA GLU A 51 6.09 -8.67 -17.31
C GLU A 51 7.47 -8.08 -17.59
N LYS A 52 7.71 -7.60 -18.81
CA LYS A 52 8.98 -7.02 -19.22
C LYS A 52 9.21 -5.61 -18.69
N GLU A 53 8.20 -4.74 -18.75
CA GLU A 53 8.36 -3.30 -18.52
C GLU A 53 8.05 -2.88 -17.08
N ILE A 54 7.15 -3.60 -16.40
CA ILE A 54 6.67 -3.26 -15.06
C ILE A 54 7.16 -4.28 -14.03
N ALA A 55 6.83 -5.56 -14.21
CA ALA A 55 7.04 -6.56 -13.18
C ALA A 55 8.52 -6.96 -13.00
N SER A 56 9.34 -6.82 -14.03
CA SER A 56 10.74 -7.26 -14.01
C SER A 56 11.59 -6.57 -12.94
N SER A 57 11.27 -5.35 -12.55
CA SER A 57 11.98 -4.61 -11.51
C SER A 57 11.65 -5.07 -10.08
N ASP A 58 10.47 -5.66 -9.89
CA ASP A 58 9.96 -6.09 -8.60
C ASP A 58 10.09 -7.60 -8.37
N ASN A 59 9.91 -8.39 -9.44
CA ASN A 59 9.94 -9.86 -9.40
C ASN A 59 11.38 -10.40 -9.53
N ILE A 60 12.27 -9.86 -8.71
CA ILE A 60 13.68 -10.23 -8.62
C ILE A 60 13.93 -11.21 -7.48
N SER A 61 15.08 -11.91 -7.50
CA SER A 61 15.49 -12.79 -6.41
C SER A 61 15.76 -12.03 -5.12
N ASP A 62 15.68 -12.70 -3.97
CA ASP A 62 15.98 -12.10 -2.68
C ASP A 62 17.45 -11.64 -2.60
N GLU A 63 18.37 -12.37 -3.24
CA GLU A 63 19.79 -12.01 -3.32
C GLU A 63 20.01 -10.71 -4.09
N GLU A 64 19.33 -10.56 -5.22
CA GLU A 64 19.41 -9.35 -6.04
C GLU A 64 18.78 -8.16 -5.33
N ARG A 65 17.62 -8.36 -4.71
CA ARG A 65 16.94 -7.33 -3.90
C ARG A 65 17.84 -6.85 -2.77
N ASN A 66 18.47 -7.77 -2.03
CA ASN A 66 19.35 -7.40 -0.92
C ASN A 66 20.55 -6.58 -1.40
N LYS A 67 21.14 -6.91 -2.55
CA LYS A 67 22.23 -6.09 -3.14
C LYS A 67 21.78 -4.67 -3.48
N ILE A 68 20.55 -4.52 -4.02
CA ILE A 68 20.00 -3.21 -4.34
C ILE A 68 19.70 -2.43 -3.06
N ILE A 69 19.18 -3.08 -2.02
CA ILE A 69 18.95 -2.46 -0.69
C ILE A 69 20.27 -1.99 -0.08
N GLU A 70 21.29 -2.82 -0.08
CA GLU A 70 22.62 -2.49 0.45
C GLU A 70 23.28 -1.30 -0.30
N SER A 71 23.01 -1.17 -1.59
CA SER A 71 23.49 -0.03 -2.40
C SER A 71 22.74 1.28 -2.14
N GLY A 72 21.64 1.25 -1.37
CA GLY A 72 20.77 2.40 -1.12
C GLY A 72 19.87 2.81 -2.29
N ASN A 73 19.78 1.98 -3.34
CA ASN A 73 19.04 2.29 -4.57
C ASN A 73 17.68 1.55 -4.65
N TYR A 74 17.28 0.83 -3.60
CA TYR A 74 16.00 0.12 -3.60
C TYR A 74 14.82 1.09 -3.52
N ALA A 75 13.92 1.01 -4.46
CA ALA A 75 12.67 1.78 -4.51
C ALA A 75 11.48 0.83 -4.29
N PRO A 76 11.11 0.53 -3.04
CA PRO A 76 10.04 -0.41 -2.76
C PRO A 76 8.67 0.14 -3.11
N SER A 77 7.70 -0.76 -3.24
CA SER A 77 6.30 -0.38 -3.25
C SER A 77 5.91 0.25 -1.91
N TYR A 78 4.83 0.99 -1.95
CA TYR A 78 4.30 1.67 -0.79
C TYR A 78 3.92 0.70 0.37
N MET A 79 3.42 -0.51 0.08
CA MET A 79 3.11 -1.52 1.11
C MET A 79 4.35 -2.07 1.82
N TRP A 80 5.52 -2.00 1.20
CA TRP A 80 6.78 -2.30 1.86
C TRP A 80 7.01 -1.39 3.08
N ASN A 81 6.81 -0.10 2.87
CA ASN A 81 6.94 0.88 3.93
C ASN A 81 5.83 0.76 4.98
N VAL A 82 4.59 0.44 4.57
CA VAL A 82 3.47 0.22 5.48
C VAL A 82 3.73 -0.97 6.41
N ASN A 83 4.22 -2.10 5.87
CA ASN A 83 4.57 -3.26 6.68
C ASN A 83 5.71 -2.95 7.66
N GLY A 84 6.76 -2.25 7.21
CA GLY A 84 7.85 -1.80 8.07
C GLY A 84 7.36 -0.86 9.18
N TRP A 85 6.47 0.06 8.85
CA TRP A 85 5.84 0.96 9.82
C TRP A 85 5.02 0.19 10.87
N LEU A 86 4.21 -0.78 10.44
CA LEU A 86 3.44 -1.63 11.34
C LEU A 86 4.34 -2.43 12.27
N CYS A 87 5.39 -3.05 11.73
CA CYS A 87 6.36 -3.80 12.53
C CYS A 87 7.04 -2.92 13.58
N ASP A 88 7.53 -1.73 13.21
CA ASP A 88 8.17 -0.80 14.16
C ASP A 88 7.17 -0.33 15.23
N LYS A 89 5.92 -0.01 14.83
CA LYS A 89 4.88 0.45 15.77
C LYS A 89 4.43 -0.63 16.74
N LEU A 90 4.38 -1.88 16.30
CA LEU A 90 3.96 -3.04 17.10
C LEU A 90 5.13 -3.71 17.85
N GLY A 91 6.37 -3.27 17.64
CA GLY A 91 7.56 -3.87 18.25
C GLY A 91 7.89 -5.25 17.67
N LEU A 92 7.52 -5.52 16.41
CA LEU A 92 7.80 -6.78 15.72
C LEU A 92 9.17 -6.74 15.03
N THR A 93 9.89 -7.84 15.08
CA THR A 93 11.22 -7.99 14.46
C THR A 93 11.09 -8.63 13.08
N VAL A 94 11.31 -7.87 12.02
CA VAL A 94 11.28 -8.39 10.64
C VAL A 94 12.42 -9.39 10.42
N THR A 95 12.09 -10.59 9.94
CA THR A 95 13.06 -11.63 9.56
C THR A 95 13.20 -11.75 8.04
N SER A 96 12.13 -11.52 7.29
CA SER A 96 12.18 -11.41 5.83
C SER A 96 11.09 -10.48 5.31
N GLN A 97 11.37 -9.82 4.19
CA GLN A 97 10.40 -9.00 3.48
C GLN A 97 10.59 -9.17 1.98
N ARG A 98 9.51 -9.48 1.27
CA ARG A 98 9.50 -9.77 -0.16
C ARG A 98 8.40 -8.98 -0.84
N GLN A 99 8.67 -8.59 -2.08
CA GLN A 99 7.74 -7.88 -2.93
C GLN A 99 7.52 -8.62 -4.23
N LYS A 100 6.28 -8.60 -4.73
CA LYS A 100 5.89 -9.14 -6.03
C LYS A 100 4.92 -8.17 -6.70
N CYS A 101 5.13 -7.94 -8.00
CA CYS A 101 4.22 -7.18 -8.84
C CYS A 101 3.48 -8.11 -9.80
N VAL A 102 2.16 -7.96 -9.88
CA VAL A 102 1.33 -8.74 -10.80
C VAL A 102 0.35 -7.82 -11.54
N PRO A 103 0.03 -8.11 -12.82
CA PRO A 103 -0.97 -7.33 -13.55
C PRO A 103 -2.38 -7.59 -13.03
N THR A 104 -3.23 -6.59 -13.13
CA THR A 104 -4.68 -6.73 -12.97
C THR A 104 -5.34 -6.78 -14.34
N PHE A 105 -6.43 -7.53 -14.46
CA PHE A 105 -7.15 -7.71 -15.73
C PHE A 105 -8.65 -7.53 -15.53
N ASN A 106 -9.34 -7.25 -16.62
CA ASN A 106 -10.78 -7.32 -16.72
C ASN A 106 -11.24 -8.35 -17.75
N SER A 107 -12.47 -8.83 -17.58
CA SER A 107 -13.15 -9.74 -18.50
C SER A 107 -13.96 -9.01 -19.59
N TYR A 108 -13.76 -7.72 -19.74
CA TYR A 108 -14.41 -6.86 -20.75
C TYR A 108 -13.58 -5.60 -20.97
N ASP A 109 -13.87 -4.90 -22.07
CA ASP A 109 -13.21 -3.65 -22.44
C ASP A 109 -13.53 -2.51 -21.45
N ILE A 110 -12.54 -1.71 -21.09
CA ILE A 110 -12.70 -0.51 -20.25
C ILE A 110 -12.18 0.72 -21.01
N GLU A 111 -13.01 1.75 -21.09
CA GLU A 111 -12.58 3.06 -21.59
C GLU A 111 -11.75 3.76 -20.52
N SER A 112 -10.53 4.17 -20.89
CA SER A 112 -9.68 5.03 -20.07
C SER A 112 -9.65 6.43 -20.66
N GLU A 113 -10.32 7.37 -20.00
CA GLU A 113 -10.32 8.76 -20.42
C GLU A 113 -8.92 9.38 -20.29
N THR A 114 -8.21 9.06 -19.22
CA THR A 114 -6.88 9.59 -18.91
C THR A 114 -5.84 9.13 -19.93
N LEU A 115 -5.88 7.85 -20.35
CA LEU A 115 -4.97 7.33 -21.37
C LEU A 115 -5.44 7.62 -22.79
N GLY A 116 -6.71 7.95 -22.99
CA GLY A 116 -7.33 8.14 -24.29
C GLY A 116 -7.41 6.86 -25.12
N ILE A 117 -7.53 5.71 -24.48
CA ILE A 117 -7.59 4.39 -25.09
C ILE A 117 -8.70 3.53 -24.48
N THR A 118 -9.11 2.49 -25.23
CA THR A 118 -9.87 1.38 -24.70
C THR A 118 -8.91 0.29 -24.24
N VAL A 119 -8.82 0.01 -22.94
CA VAL A 119 -8.10 -1.15 -22.42
C VAL A 119 -8.93 -2.39 -22.76
N LYS A 120 -8.44 -3.20 -23.68
CA LYS A 120 -9.15 -4.38 -24.19
C LYS A 120 -9.16 -5.51 -23.16
N GLU A 121 -10.16 -6.38 -23.26
CA GLU A 121 -10.20 -7.63 -22.50
C GLU A 121 -8.85 -8.37 -22.63
N GLY A 122 -8.31 -8.82 -21.48
CA GLY A 122 -7.04 -9.52 -21.40
C GLY A 122 -5.78 -8.64 -21.41
N MET A 123 -5.92 -7.32 -21.62
CA MET A 123 -4.84 -6.37 -21.37
C MET A 123 -4.81 -5.94 -19.91
N ALA A 124 -3.65 -5.56 -19.41
CA ALA A 124 -3.50 -5.10 -18.05
C ALA A 124 -4.32 -3.81 -17.83
N THR A 125 -5.12 -3.78 -16.78
CA THR A 125 -5.81 -2.57 -16.32
C THR A 125 -4.96 -1.75 -15.35
N GLY A 126 -3.90 -2.35 -14.84
CA GLY A 126 -2.97 -1.81 -13.86
C GLY A 126 -2.21 -2.94 -13.18
N MET A 127 -1.79 -2.71 -11.94
CA MET A 127 -1.00 -3.68 -11.18
C MET A 127 -1.50 -3.86 -9.75
N SER A 128 -1.13 -4.99 -9.13
CA SER A 128 -1.11 -5.19 -7.69
C SER A 128 0.33 -5.41 -7.23
N ALA A 129 0.80 -4.58 -6.32
CA ALA A 129 2.07 -4.76 -5.62
C ALA A 129 1.81 -5.45 -4.29
N ILE A 130 2.28 -6.69 -4.16
CA ILE A 130 2.05 -7.57 -3.00
C ILE A 130 3.34 -7.62 -2.18
N VAL A 131 3.24 -7.36 -0.89
CA VAL A 131 4.35 -7.45 0.05
C VAL A 131 4.04 -8.45 1.14
N THR A 132 4.95 -9.41 1.33
CA THR A 132 4.90 -10.38 2.44
C THR A 132 6.06 -10.10 3.38
N THR A 133 5.75 -9.91 4.66
CA THR A 133 6.73 -9.69 5.73
C THR A 133 6.55 -10.74 6.80
N GLU A 134 7.62 -11.43 7.13
CA GLU A 134 7.67 -12.41 8.21
C GLU A 134 8.39 -11.83 9.42
N THR A 135 7.93 -12.16 10.61
CA THR A 135 8.48 -11.66 11.86
C THR A 135 8.97 -12.78 12.76
N LYS A 136 9.92 -12.46 13.64
CA LYS A 136 10.45 -13.38 14.63
C LYS A 136 9.37 -13.85 15.62
N GLU A 137 8.38 -13.02 15.87
CA GLU A 137 7.25 -13.27 16.76
C GLU A 137 6.20 -14.21 16.15
N GLY A 138 6.41 -14.65 14.89
CA GLY A 138 5.52 -15.58 14.18
C GLY A 138 4.30 -14.92 13.54
N ILE A 139 4.26 -13.61 13.47
CA ILE A 139 3.19 -12.86 12.79
C ILE A 139 3.62 -12.59 11.36
N THR A 140 2.79 -12.97 10.38
CA THR A 140 3.00 -12.64 8.96
C THR A 140 2.14 -11.46 8.55
N LEU A 141 2.74 -10.47 7.88
CA LEU A 141 2.01 -9.39 7.23
C LEU A 141 1.97 -9.65 5.73
N GLU A 142 0.79 -9.75 5.16
CA GLU A 142 0.55 -9.91 3.71
C GLU A 142 -0.31 -8.75 3.22
N THR A 143 0.29 -7.85 2.50
CA THR A 143 -0.38 -6.62 2.08
C THR A 143 -0.26 -6.40 0.58
N GLU A 144 -1.27 -5.81 -0.02
CA GLU A 144 -1.27 -5.47 -1.43
C GLU A 144 -1.80 -4.06 -1.67
N CYS A 145 -1.26 -3.42 -2.69
CA CYS A 145 -1.74 -2.14 -3.19
C CYS A 145 -2.11 -2.31 -4.66
N ILE A 146 -3.40 -2.17 -4.96
CA ILE A 146 -3.97 -2.34 -6.29
C ILE A 146 -4.21 -0.97 -6.89
N GLY A 147 -3.42 -0.61 -7.90
CA GLY A 147 -3.61 0.58 -8.71
C GLY A 147 -4.03 0.18 -10.12
N LYS A 148 -5.23 0.54 -10.54
CA LYS A 148 -5.74 0.17 -11.86
C LYS A 148 -6.75 1.18 -12.40
N VAL A 149 -7.02 1.12 -13.69
CA VAL A 149 -8.17 1.80 -14.30
C VAL A 149 -9.44 1.10 -13.82
N TYR A 150 -10.35 1.87 -13.24
CA TYR A 150 -11.60 1.35 -12.71
C TYR A 150 -12.70 1.24 -13.78
N ASN A 151 -13.59 0.30 -13.57
CA ASN A 151 -14.89 0.31 -14.23
C ASN A 151 -15.87 1.20 -13.46
N LYS A 152 -17.09 1.35 -14.00
CA LYS A 152 -18.12 2.26 -13.45
C LYS A 152 -18.61 1.90 -12.05
N ASP A 153 -18.46 0.63 -11.64
CA ASP A 153 -18.98 0.11 -10.37
C ASP A 153 -17.88 -0.01 -9.31
N GLU A 154 -16.61 0.23 -9.69
CA GLU A 154 -15.48 0.18 -8.78
C GLU A 154 -15.27 1.51 -8.07
N PHE A 155 -14.68 1.42 -6.88
CA PHE A 155 -14.33 2.57 -6.05
C PHE A 155 -13.15 2.23 -5.15
N ASP A 156 -12.49 3.24 -4.65
CA ASP A 156 -11.40 3.09 -3.69
C ASP A 156 -11.87 2.32 -2.45
N LYS A 157 -11.07 1.34 -2.04
CA LYS A 157 -11.39 0.47 -0.91
C LYS A 157 -10.13 0.13 -0.14
N ASN A 158 -10.25 0.08 1.18
CA ASN A 158 -9.26 -0.53 2.06
C ASN A 158 -9.93 -1.63 2.88
N GLU A 159 -9.34 -2.82 2.87
CA GLU A 159 -9.83 -3.96 3.62
C GLU A 159 -8.67 -4.64 4.32
N TRP A 160 -8.77 -4.76 5.65
CA TRP A 160 -7.73 -5.32 6.48
C TRP A 160 -8.32 -6.34 7.43
N THR A 161 -7.72 -7.52 7.49
CA THR A 161 -8.12 -8.59 8.39
C THR A 161 -6.95 -8.97 9.29
N ILE A 162 -7.20 -9.00 10.58
CA ILE A 162 -6.31 -9.50 11.62
C ILE A 162 -6.80 -10.89 11.97
N TYR A 163 -5.96 -11.88 11.77
CA TYR A 163 -6.21 -13.29 12.06
C TYR A 163 -5.61 -13.66 13.41
N GLY A 164 -6.40 -14.29 14.28
CA GLY A 164 -5.99 -14.69 15.60
C GLY A 164 -7.03 -15.60 16.25
N ASP A 165 -7.20 -15.50 17.56
CA ASP A 165 -8.27 -16.23 18.25
C ASP A 165 -9.67 -15.82 17.75
N CYS A 166 -9.80 -14.60 17.26
CA CYS A 166 -11.01 -14.08 16.65
C CYS A 166 -10.62 -13.18 15.46
N ASP A 167 -10.97 -13.60 14.26
CA ASP A 167 -10.69 -12.84 13.06
C ASP A 167 -11.49 -11.54 13.05
N THR A 168 -10.80 -10.43 12.85
CA THR A 168 -11.42 -9.11 12.81
C THR A 168 -11.10 -8.40 11.51
N THR A 169 -12.13 -7.95 10.79
CA THR A 169 -11.98 -7.24 9.52
C THR A 169 -12.42 -5.78 9.63
N LEU A 170 -11.54 -4.88 9.20
CA LEU A 170 -11.81 -3.46 9.00
C LEU A 170 -12.00 -3.19 7.50
N VAL A 171 -13.11 -2.56 7.14
CA VAL A 171 -13.39 -2.15 5.75
C VAL A 171 -13.66 -0.65 5.71
N ILE A 172 -12.95 0.05 4.83
CA ILE A 172 -13.17 1.46 4.54
C ILE A 172 -13.54 1.57 3.06
N ASN A 173 -14.81 1.86 2.80
CA ASN A 173 -15.33 2.03 1.46
C ASN A 173 -15.29 3.50 1.04
N LYS A 174 -14.94 3.74 -0.21
CA LYS A 174 -14.93 5.07 -0.84
C LYS A 174 -14.13 6.10 -0.04
N PRO A 175 -12.91 5.77 0.46
CA PRO A 175 -12.08 6.80 1.02
C PRO A 175 -11.75 7.78 -0.10
N ASN A 176 -11.80 9.08 0.19
CA ASN A 176 -11.19 10.04 -0.72
C ASN A 176 -9.68 9.99 -0.50
N THR A 177 -9.00 9.14 -1.25
CA THR A 177 -7.57 8.82 -1.02
C THR A 177 -6.69 10.06 -1.14
N VAL A 178 -6.98 10.97 -2.06
CA VAL A 178 -6.21 12.21 -2.24
C VAL A 178 -6.38 13.13 -1.02
N GLU A 179 -7.63 13.39 -0.63
CA GLU A 179 -7.93 14.26 0.51
C GLU A 179 -7.40 13.70 1.84
N LEU A 180 -7.53 12.39 2.06
CA LEU A 180 -7.00 11.73 3.25
C LEU A 180 -5.48 11.83 3.32
N THR A 181 -4.79 11.72 2.19
CA THR A 181 -3.34 11.90 2.12
C THR A 181 -2.95 13.34 2.48
N CYS A 182 -3.58 14.32 1.86
CA CYS A 182 -3.34 15.73 2.16
C CYS A 182 -3.62 16.06 3.63
N ALA A 183 -4.77 15.63 4.16
CA ALA A 183 -5.16 15.84 5.55
C ALA A 183 -4.17 15.20 6.53
N SER A 184 -3.71 13.98 6.23
CA SER A 184 -2.73 13.29 7.08
C SER A 184 -1.40 14.06 7.17
N ILE A 185 -0.93 14.64 6.06
CA ILE A 185 0.29 15.44 6.04
C ILE A 185 0.10 16.73 6.87
N VAL A 186 -1.00 17.46 6.62
CA VAL A 186 -1.29 18.73 7.32
C VAL A 186 -1.43 18.48 8.82
N ASN A 187 -2.17 17.44 9.21
CA ASN A 187 -2.39 17.12 10.62
C ASN A 187 -1.14 16.62 11.34
N ARG A 188 -0.05 16.23 10.63
CA ARG A 188 1.26 15.90 11.20
C ARG A 188 2.17 17.10 11.43
N ILE A 189 1.87 18.26 10.89
CA ILE A 189 2.74 19.45 11.05
C ILE A 189 3.08 19.75 12.51
N PRO A 190 2.14 19.76 13.48
CA PRO A 190 2.48 20.01 14.88
C PRO A 190 3.39 18.92 15.47
N ASP A 191 3.22 17.65 15.07
CA ASP A 191 4.07 16.55 15.54
C ASP A 191 5.51 16.74 15.06
N VAL A 192 5.69 17.17 13.80
CA VAL A 192 7.01 17.43 13.21
C VAL A 192 7.69 18.63 13.89
N ILE A 193 6.96 19.70 14.16
CA ILE A 193 7.49 20.90 14.85
C ILE A 193 8.00 20.55 16.25
N ASN A 194 7.31 19.65 16.96
CA ASN A 194 7.63 19.25 18.32
C ASN A 194 8.57 18.04 18.39
N ALA A 195 8.94 17.44 17.26
CA ALA A 195 9.85 16.30 17.22
C ALA A 195 11.29 16.72 17.57
N PRO A 196 12.11 15.80 18.11
CA PRO A 196 13.53 16.06 18.30
C PRO A 196 14.20 16.26 16.94
N ALA A 197 15.32 17.01 16.94
CA ALA A 197 16.12 17.21 15.73
C ALA A 197 16.64 15.88 15.16
N GLY A 198 16.52 15.69 13.84
CA GLY A 198 16.96 14.51 13.14
C GLY A 198 15.84 13.81 12.39
N PHE A 199 16.09 12.58 11.92
CA PHE A 199 15.09 11.76 11.27
C PHE A 199 14.21 11.04 12.31
N VAL A 200 12.92 11.32 12.29
CA VAL A 200 11.91 10.68 13.16
C VAL A 200 10.87 10.00 12.28
N PRO A 201 10.79 8.65 12.26
CA PRO A 201 9.77 7.95 11.52
C PRO A 201 8.38 8.17 12.12
N THR A 202 7.36 8.21 11.29
CA THR A 202 5.98 8.44 11.75
C THR A 202 5.44 7.34 12.67
N SER A 203 6.02 6.15 12.63
CA SER A 203 5.74 5.04 13.57
C SER A 203 6.07 5.39 15.03
N ARG A 204 7.00 6.30 15.26
CA ARG A 204 7.40 6.80 16.59
C ARG A 204 6.70 8.08 17.00
N MET A 205 5.87 8.64 16.14
CA MET A 205 4.98 9.74 16.47
C MET A 205 3.70 9.21 17.13
N GLY A 206 2.96 10.07 17.84
CA GLY A 206 1.65 9.75 18.41
C GLY A 206 0.59 9.47 17.31
N GLU A 207 -0.64 9.18 17.74
CA GLU A 207 -1.76 9.03 16.83
C GLU A 207 -1.98 10.31 16.03
N LEU A 208 -2.49 10.15 14.81
CA LEU A 208 -2.87 11.28 13.97
C LEU A 208 -4.04 12.03 14.61
N LYS A 209 -3.91 13.34 14.79
CA LYS A 209 -4.91 14.18 15.47
C LYS A 209 -5.59 15.10 14.48
N TYR A 210 -6.90 15.23 14.60
CA TYR A 210 -7.64 16.27 13.88
C TYR A 210 -7.27 17.65 14.40
N ILE A 211 -6.86 18.53 13.50
CA ILE A 211 -6.59 19.93 13.82
C ILE A 211 -7.82 20.76 13.47
N LYS A 212 -8.46 21.30 14.49
CA LYS A 212 -9.59 22.21 14.31
C LYS A 212 -9.08 23.54 13.74
N LYS A 213 -9.71 24.03 12.65
CA LYS A 213 -9.48 25.43 12.21
C LYS A 213 -9.91 26.38 13.32
N GLU A 214 -9.03 27.28 13.71
CA GLU A 214 -9.44 28.42 14.51
C GLU A 214 -10.33 29.34 13.64
N SER A 215 -11.52 29.67 14.14
CA SER A 215 -12.51 30.54 13.48
C SER A 215 -12.10 32.00 13.57
#